data_aa71f2849f2bab3a4ad8d14748fb7a3f
#
_entry.id   aa71f2849f2bab3a4ad8d14748fb7a3f
#
_cell.length_a   1.000
_cell.length_b   1.000
_cell.length_c   1.000
_cell.angle_alpha   90.00
_cell.angle_beta   90.00
_cell.angle_gamma   90.00
#
_symmetry.space_group_name_H-M   'P 1'
#
loop_
_entity.id
_entity.type
_entity.pdbx_description
1 polymer ?
#
loop_
_entity_poly.entity_id
_entity_poly.type
_entity_poly.pdbx_seq_one_letter_code
_entity_poly.pdbx_strand_id
1 'polypeptide(L)'
;MNNFREVNDDILKEEDVYNSIKDKEPFMIEGYVAKIVYTEKKIINDDQVIEPGEPVEISMMSKDIMKEALYKTAAAFIGSKNLDDYNKNTQEKITDTGSIINSVYFEETITIRKGLVSTNNIIFKDSGELSKYLLYGTLDEQKTYITKVGENLDAIADANNLNIEELMIANPQYTKSNVLLAAGEKVNVGLISPLVSVVYKKTEVKDIEVQYKTTYIDDKNRYTDYKQVTTQGQNGVKRITQDIKYVNGEINSLVISKTETIKDPVNEVVTRGIKKSASSGSEFYHSPQGNSDWSWPTISPFVITSRFKWRWGKQHQGIDISGCGYRSPIYAVQDGTVYKVNYNSSLNEGLSIYIDHGNGYVTQYMHLAAILVKEGQTVKREQKIALMGSSGFSTGTHLHLGVFKGKPYQGGVALDPCASIFKC
;
A
#
# COMPACT_ATOMS: atom_id res chain seq x y z
N MET A 1 -72.66 -21.40 -47.11
CA MET A 1 -71.68 -22.08 -46.26
C MET A 1 -70.57 -21.11 -46.03
N ASN A 2 -70.56 -20.46 -44.85
CA ASN A 2 -69.52 -19.50 -44.50
C ASN A 2 -68.38 -20.23 -43.89
N ASN A 3 -67.21 -20.24 -44.56
CA ASN A 3 -65.93 -20.67 -44.01
C ASN A 3 -65.41 -19.53 -43.09
N PHE A 4 -65.73 -19.54 -41.81
CA PHE A 4 -64.98 -18.82 -40.82
C PHE A 4 -63.68 -19.60 -40.56
N ARG A 5 -62.53 -19.02 -40.94
CA ARG A 5 -61.22 -19.38 -40.37
C ARG A 5 -61.11 -18.68 -39.03
N GLU A 6 -61.06 -19.45 -37.96
CA GLU A 6 -60.53 -18.94 -36.71
C GLU A 6 -59.06 -18.62 -36.98
N VAL A 7 -58.74 -17.35 -37.00
CA VAL A 7 -57.34 -16.91 -36.87
C VAL A 7 -57.07 -16.95 -35.38
N ASN A 8 -56.27 -17.92 -34.96
CA ASN A 8 -55.72 -17.94 -33.62
C ASN A 8 -54.68 -16.80 -33.56
N ASP A 9 -55.13 -15.61 -33.25
CA ASP A 9 -54.22 -14.53 -32.89
C ASP A 9 -53.64 -14.83 -31.49
N ASP A 10 -52.55 -15.56 -31.44
CA ASP A 10 -51.66 -15.55 -30.31
C ASP A 10 -51.14 -14.12 -30.18
N ILE A 11 -51.90 -13.30 -29.51
CA ILE A 11 -51.46 -11.95 -29.12
C ILE A 11 -50.34 -12.15 -28.12
N LEU A 12 -49.09 -12.05 -28.61
CA LEU A 12 -47.91 -12.04 -27.76
C LEU A 12 -48.07 -10.89 -26.75
N LYS A 13 -47.74 -11.15 -25.51
CA LYS A 13 -47.69 -10.07 -24.49
C LYS A 13 -46.75 -8.99 -24.95
N GLU A 14 -47.06 -7.75 -24.71
CA GLU A 14 -46.25 -6.59 -25.09
C GLU A 14 -44.79 -6.74 -24.64
N GLU A 15 -44.57 -7.33 -23.47
CA GLU A 15 -43.24 -7.62 -22.91
C GLU A 15 -42.47 -8.68 -23.73
N ASP A 16 -43.15 -9.73 -24.27
CA ASP A 16 -42.54 -10.78 -25.10
C ASP A 16 -42.16 -10.20 -26.48
N VAL A 17 -42.97 -9.33 -27.05
CA VAL A 17 -42.69 -8.62 -28.30
C VAL A 17 -41.51 -7.68 -28.10
N TYR A 18 -41.50 -6.90 -27.01
CA TYR A 18 -40.41 -5.99 -26.64
C TYR A 18 -39.10 -6.74 -26.49
N ASN A 19 -39.06 -7.83 -25.74
CA ASN A 19 -37.88 -8.63 -25.52
C ASN A 19 -37.38 -9.29 -26.83
N SER A 20 -38.29 -9.82 -27.67
CA SER A 20 -37.92 -10.42 -28.95
C SER A 20 -37.30 -9.40 -29.93
N ILE A 21 -37.77 -8.15 -29.91
CA ILE A 21 -37.20 -7.07 -30.73
C ILE A 21 -35.85 -6.66 -30.16
N LYS A 22 -35.77 -6.47 -28.86
CA LYS A 22 -34.57 -6.08 -28.13
C LYS A 22 -33.41 -7.04 -28.33
N ASP A 23 -33.70 -8.36 -28.38
CA ASP A 23 -32.68 -9.40 -28.58
C ASP A 23 -32.16 -9.46 -30.01
N LYS A 24 -32.99 -9.08 -31.00
CA LYS A 24 -32.61 -9.09 -32.42
C LYS A 24 -31.94 -7.79 -32.86
N GLU A 25 -32.49 -6.64 -32.45
CA GLU A 25 -31.98 -5.32 -32.80
C GLU A 25 -32.12 -4.40 -31.59
N PRO A 26 -31.02 -4.21 -30.82
CA PRO A 26 -31.06 -3.39 -29.61
C PRO A 26 -31.46 -1.96 -29.95
N PHE A 27 -32.38 -1.39 -29.15
CA PHE A 27 -32.73 0.00 -29.27
C PHE A 27 -31.52 0.87 -28.95
N MET A 28 -31.32 1.90 -29.76
CA MET A 28 -30.24 2.87 -29.60
C MET A 28 -30.83 4.19 -29.14
N ILE A 29 -30.24 4.77 -28.13
CA ILE A 29 -30.61 6.11 -27.61
C ILE A 29 -29.41 7.06 -27.68
N GLU A 30 -29.69 8.36 -27.74
CA GLU A 30 -28.61 9.36 -27.62
C GLU A 30 -27.99 9.30 -26.22
N GLY A 31 -26.68 9.24 -26.17
CA GLY A 31 -25.91 9.19 -24.94
C GLY A 31 -24.45 9.52 -25.17
N TYR A 32 -23.60 9.08 -24.26
CA TYR A 32 -22.16 9.24 -24.29
C TYR A 32 -21.49 7.91 -24.00
N VAL A 33 -20.36 7.69 -24.67
CA VAL A 33 -19.50 6.53 -24.41
C VAL A 33 -18.12 7.06 -23.95
N ALA A 34 -17.71 6.66 -22.77
CA ALA A 34 -16.32 6.82 -22.35
C ALA A 34 -15.53 5.57 -22.71
N LYS A 35 -14.32 5.77 -23.21
CA LYS A 35 -13.33 4.71 -23.42
C LYS A 35 -12.17 4.93 -22.49
N ILE A 36 -11.87 3.92 -21.66
CA ILE A 36 -10.72 3.87 -20.78
C ILE A 36 -9.70 2.94 -21.44
N VAL A 37 -8.52 3.46 -21.77
CA VAL A 37 -7.44 2.71 -22.42
C VAL A 37 -6.28 2.59 -21.46
N TYR A 38 -5.81 1.36 -21.27
CA TYR A 38 -4.70 1.02 -20.37
C TYR A 38 -3.41 0.90 -21.17
N THR A 39 -2.31 1.37 -20.60
CA THR A 39 -0.95 1.23 -21.16
C THR A 39 -0.27 -0.05 -20.70
N GLU A 40 -0.72 -0.63 -19.61
CA GLU A 40 -0.22 -1.87 -19.02
C GLU A 40 -1.40 -2.82 -18.72
N LYS A 41 -1.08 -4.09 -18.56
CA LYS A 41 -2.06 -5.12 -18.19
C LYS A 41 -2.69 -4.82 -16.84
N LYS A 42 -4.01 -4.79 -16.77
CA LYS A 42 -4.78 -4.57 -15.54
C LYS A 42 -5.60 -5.79 -15.17
N ILE A 43 -5.63 -6.11 -13.89
CA ILE A 43 -6.45 -7.20 -13.33
C ILE A 43 -7.49 -6.56 -12.42
N ILE A 44 -8.75 -6.87 -12.66
CA ILE A 44 -9.89 -6.39 -11.89
C ILE A 44 -10.54 -7.58 -11.18
N ASN A 45 -10.77 -7.48 -9.88
CA ASN A 45 -11.44 -8.51 -9.06
C ASN A 45 -10.87 -9.94 -9.24
N ASP A 46 -9.55 -10.06 -9.41
CA ASP A 46 -8.79 -11.30 -9.62
C ASP A 46 -9.14 -12.13 -10.89
N ASP A 47 -10.27 -11.88 -11.54
CA ASP A 47 -10.79 -12.70 -12.65
C ASP A 47 -10.76 -11.98 -14.00
N GLN A 48 -10.99 -10.67 -14.01
CA GLN A 48 -11.05 -9.90 -15.25
C GLN A 48 -9.66 -9.35 -15.59
N VAL A 49 -9.12 -9.81 -16.71
CA VAL A 49 -7.85 -9.33 -17.26
C VAL A 49 -8.14 -8.39 -18.42
N ILE A 50 -7.57 -7.19 -18.37
CA ILE A 50 -7.63 -6.19 -19.44
C ILE A 50 -6.22 -6.07 -20.01
N GLU A 51 -6.08 -6.36 -21.29
CA GLU A 51 -4.80 -6.28 -21.99
C GLU A 51 -4.50 -4.82 -22.45
N PRO A 52 -3.22 -4.44 -22.57
CA PRO A 52 -2.83 -3.11 -23.01
C PRO A 52 -3.43 -2.74 -24.37
N GLY A 53 -4.01 -1.55 -24.48
CA GLY A 53 -4.65 -1.04 -25.70
C GLY A 53 -6.09 -1.47 -25.89
N GLU A 54 -6.60 -2.44 -25.16
CA GLU A 54 -8.03 -2.81 -25.17
C GLU A 54 -8.82 -1.77 -24.37
N PRO A 55 -9.85 -1.12 -24.98
CA PRO A 55 -10.64 -0.14 -24.26
C PRO A 55 -11.75 -0.79 -23.43
N VAL A 56 -11.93 -0.33 -22.20
CA VAL A 56 -13.17 -0.53 -21.45
C VAL A 56 -14.15 0.57 -21.84
N GLU A 57 -15.30 0.21 -22.35
CA GLU A 57 -16.34 1.14 -22.76
C GLU A 57 -17.42 1.27 -21.68
N ILE A 58 -17.77 2.51 -21.34
CA ILE A 58 -18.79 2.83 -20.34
C ILE A 58 -19.80 3.76 -20.98
N SER A 59 -21.09 3.33 -21.01
CA SER A 59 -22.19 4.12 -21.55
C SER A 59 -22.85 4.96 -20.47
N MET A 60 -23.23 6.20 -20.79
CA MET A 60 -23.87 7.14 -19.84
C MET A 60 -24.78 8.13 -20.54
N MET A 61 -25.70 8.74 -19.78
CA MET A 61 -26.67 9.70 -20.32
C MET A 61 -26.07 11.08 -20.58
N SER A 62 -25.03 11.49 -19.84
CA SER A 62 -24.35 12.76 -20.07
C SER A 62 -22.87 12.67 -19.76
N LYS A 63 -22.06 13.54 -20.39
CA LYS A 63 -20.63 13.65 -20.12
C LYS A 63 -20.31 14.08 -18.68
N ASP A 64 -21.23 14.81 -18.05
CA ASP A 64 -21.03 15.34 -16.70
C ASP A 64 -21.12 14.25 -15.65
N ILE A 65 -21.89 13.16 -15.91
CA ILE A 65 -21.91 11.95 -15.07
C ILE A 65 -20.48 11.38 -14.95
N MET A 66 -19.75 11.27 -16.06
CA MET A 66 -18.36 10.77 -16.02
C MET A 66 -17.43 11.72 -15.28
N LYS A 67 -17.52 13.03 -15.56
CA LYS A 67 -16.67 14.03 -14.89
C LYS A 67 -16.86 14.02 -13.38
N GLU A 68 -18.13 13.99 -12.92
CA GLU A 68 -18.44 13.93 -11.51
C GLU A 68 -18.06 12.59 -10.89
N ALA A 69 -18.23 11.47 -11.61
CA ALA A 69 -17.79 10.15 -11.15
C ALA A 69 -16.27 10.09 -10.98
N LEU A 70 -15.51 10.60 -11.93
CA LEU A 70 -14.05 10.72 -11.83
C LEU A 70 -13.63 11.63 -10.67
N TYR A 71 -14.31 12.75 -10.48
CA TYR A 71 -14.07 13.62 -9.31
C TYR A 71 -14.34 12.87 -8.00
N LYS A 72 -15.48 12.18 -7.87
CA LYS A 72 -15.84 11.40 -6.68
C LYS A 72 -14.83 10.26 -6.43
N THR A 73 -14.40 9.60 -7.50
CA THR A 73 -13.39 8.54 -7.43
C THR A 73 -12.03 9.09 -6.96
N ALA A 74 -11.58 10.24 -7.50
CA ALA A 74 -10.35 10.88 -7.03
C ALA A 74 -10.48 11.37 -5.58
N ALA A 75 -11.64 11.93 -5.21
CA ALA A 75 -11.91 12.41 -3.85
C ALA A 75 -11.91 11.27 -2.81
N ALA A 76 -12.27 10.05 -3.20
CA ALA A 76 -12.20 8.89 -2.32
C ALA A 76 -10.76 8.59 -1.87
N PHE A 77 -9.77 8.78 -2.75
CA PHE A 77 -8.35 8.54 -2.43
C PHE A 77 -7.62 9.75 -1.83
N ILE A 78 -8.02 10.96 -2.20
CA ILE A 78 -7.32 12.20 -1.84
C ILE A 78 -7.98 12.92 -0.65
N GLY A 79 -9.29 12.67 -0.46
CA GLY A 79 -10.17 13.44 0.39
C GLY A 79 -10.76 14.65 -0.35
N SER A 80 -12.07 14.84 -0.22
CA SER A 80 -12.82 15.89 -0.96
C SER A 80 -12.25 17.28 -0.71
N LYS A 81 -11.94 17.61 0.56
CA LYS A 81 -11.37 18.92 0.91
C LYS A 81 -10.04 19.18 0.22
N ASN A 82 -9.12 18.21 0.28
CA ASN A 82 -7.79 18.34 -0.32
C ASN A 82 -7.86 18.48 -1.85
N LEU A 83 -8.73 17.69 -2.49
CA LEU A 83 -8.95 17.77 -3.94
C LEU A 83 -9.60 19.10 -4.34
N ASP A 84 -10.54 19.61 -3.57
CA ASP A 84 -11.15 20.92 -3.77
C ASP A 84 -10.14 22.05 -3.62
N ASP A 85 -9.33 22.03 -2.55
CA ASP A 85 -8.29 23.04 -2.31
C ASP A 85 -7.25 23.04 -3.44
N TYR A 86 -6.90 21.85 -3.96
CA TYR A 86 -6.04 21.73 -5.14
C TYR A 86 -6.68 22.33 -6.39
N ASN A 87 -7.92 21.95 -6.71
CA ASN A 87 -8.62 22.40 -7.91
C ASN A 87 -8.91 23.91 -7.91
N LYS A 88 -9.15 24.49 -6.73
CA LYS A 88 -9.44 25.92 -6.54
C LYS A 88 -8.18 26.77 -6.30
N ASN A 89 -6.99 26.14 -6.24
CA ASN A 89 -5.73 26.81 -5.88
C ASN A 89 -5.79 27.50 -4.50
N THR A 90 -6.46 26.89 -3.53
CA THR A 90 -6.63 27.42 -2.16
C THR A 90 -5.79 26.69 -1.14
N GLN A 91 -4.87 25.82 -1.55
CA GLN A 91 -3.97 25.12 -0.65
C GLN A 91 -3.08 26.12 0.12
N GLU A 92 -2.94 25.90 1.43
CA GLU A 92 -2.02 26.70 2.25
C GLU A 92 -0.57 26.45 1.85
N LYS A 93 0.23 27.52 1.78
CA LYS A 93 1.67 27.41 1.53
C LYS A 93 2.36 26.79 2.74
N ILE A 94 3.30 25.90 2.48
CA ILE A 94 4.14 25.34 3.54
C ILE A 94 5.11 26.43 4.01
N THR A 95 4.92 26.92 5.24
CA THR A 95 5.80 27.91 5.89
C THR A 95 6.80 27.27 6.82
N ASP A 96 6.46 26.14 7.42
CA ASP A 96 7.27 25.40 8.38
C ASP A 96 7.14 23.90 8.14
N THR A 97 6.12 23.27 8.69
CA THR A 97 5.73 21.89 8.37
C THR A 97 4.37 21.88 7.70
N GLY A 98 4.07 20.83 6.94
CA GLY A 98 2.81 20.72 6.23
C GLY A 98 2.94 19.98 4.91
N SER A 99 1.91 20.06 4.10
CA SER A 99 1.94 19.39 2.79
C SER A 99 1.07 20.10 1.76
N ILE A 100 1.46 19.98 0.48
CA ILE A 100 0.70 20.44 -0.69
C ILE A 100 0.63 19.35 -1.75
N ILE A 101 -0.48 19.31 -2.47
CA ILE A 101 -0.65 18.46 -3.65
C ILE A 101 -0.14 19.25 -4.87
N ASN A 102 0.78 18.64 -5.60
CA ASN A 102 1.43 19.26 -6.76
C ASN A 102 0.72 18.90 -8.08
N SER A 103 0.17 17.70 -8.18
CA SER A 103 -0.55 17.23 -9.36
C SER A 103 -1.52 16.11 -9.02
N VAL A 104 -2.64 16.05 -9.77
CA VAL A 104 -3.63 14.97 -9.72
C VAL A 104 -3.96 14.59 -11.16
N TYR A 105 -3.95 13.30 -11.48
CA TYR A 105 -4.32 12.79 -12.82
C TYR A 105 -4.71 11.30 -12.73
N PHE A 106 -5.32 10.79 -13.80
CA PHE A 106 -5.55 9.36 -14.00
C PHE A 106 -4.45 8.79 -14.89
N GLU A 107 -4.00 7.58 -14.61
CA GLU A 107 -2.91 6.94 -15.37
C GLU A 107 -3.40 6.49 -16.75
N GLU A 108 -4.68 6.09 -16.83
CA GLU A 108 -5.34 5.66 -18.05
C GLU A 108 -5.75 6.84 -18.92
N THR A 109 -5.77 6.61 -20.25
CA THR A 109 -6.34 7.60 -21.19
C THR A 109 -7.85 7.44 -21.24
N ILE A 110 -8.58 8.49 -20.83
CA ILE A 110 -10.05 8.51 -20.79
C ILE A 110 -10.56 9.48 -21.87
N THR A 111 -11.33 8.95 -22.82
CA THR A 111 -11.97 9.76 -23.86
C THR A 111 -13.49 9.62 -23.79
N ILE A 112 -14.23 10.72 -23.99
CA ILE A 112 -15.69 10.74 -23.94
C ILE A 112 -16.21 11.24 -25.27
N ARG A 113 -17.12 10.48 -25.90
CA ARG A 113 -17.76 10.84 -27.17
C ARG A 113 -19.27 10.77 -27.05
N LYS A 114 -19.96 11.75 -27.65
CA LYS A 114 -21.41 11.70 -27.86
C LYS A 114 -21.70 10.73 -29.00
N GLY A 115 -22.74 9.91 -28.84
CA GLY A 115 -23.17 8.95 -29.87
C GLY A 115 -24.42 8.20 -29.46
N LEU A 116 -24.77 7.23 -30.27
CA LEU A 116 -25.83 6.28 -29.93
C LEU A 116 -25.28 5.20 -29.01
N VAL A 117 -26.02 4.91 -27.96
CA VAL A 117 -25.70 3.84 -26.98
C VAL A 117 -26.80 2.78 -27.02
N SER A 118 -26.41 1.52 -26.96
CA SER A 118 -27.36 0.41 -26.96
C SER A 118 -28.06 0.28 -25.62
N THR A 119 -29.37 0.11 -25.63
CA THR A 119 -30.15 -0.16 -24.41
C THR A 119 -29.88 -1.55 -23.81
N ASN A 120 -29.14 -2.41 -24.50
CA ASN A 120 -28.65 -3.68 -23.96
C ASN A 120 -27.44 -3.49 -23.05
N ASN A 121 -26.74 -2.36 -23.17
CA ASN A 121 -25.62 -2.04 -22.29
C ASN A 121 -26.14 -1.39 -20.99
N ILE A 122 -25.32 -1.50 -19.94
CA ILE A 122 -25.53 -0.71 -18.74
C ILE A 122 -25.29 0.76 -19.10
N ILE A 123 -26.30 1.61 -18.88
CA ILE A 123 -26.22 3.05 -19.16
C ILE A 123 -26.31 3.79 -17.82
N PHE A 124 -25.21 4.36 -17.38
CA PHE A 124 -25.17 5.11 -16.13
C PHE A 124 -25.95 6.42 -16.23
N LYS A 125 -26.84 6.64 -15.25
CA LYS A 125 -27.65 7.85 -15.09
C LYS A 125 -27.25 8.68 -13.89
N ASP A 126 -26.48 8.09 -12.98
CA ASP A 126 -26.02 8.70 -11.73
C ASP A 126 -24.49 8.60 -11.59
N SER A 127 -23.89 9.73 -11.19
CA SER A 127 -22.44 9.83 -11.03
C SER A 127 -21.91 9.07 -9.80
N GLY A 128 -22.73 8.85 -8.77
CA GLY A 128 -22.36 8.08 -7.60
C GLY A 128 -22.31 6.58 -7.91
N GLU A 129 -23.30 6.09 -8.69
CA GLU A 129 -23.29 4.70 -9.18
C GLU A 129 -22.09 4.43 -10.07
N LEU A 130 -21.80 5.34 -11.02
CA LEU A 130 -20.62 5.22 -11.86
C LEU A 130 -19.32 5.31 -11.04
N SER A 131 -19.23 6.18 -10.04
CA SER A 131 -18.05 6.26 -9.18
C SER A 131 -17.83 4.97 -8.39
N LYS A 132 -18.89 4.33 -7.88
CA LYS A 132 -18.81 3.01 -7.25
C LYS A 132 -18.28 1.96 -8.24
N TYR A 133 -18.80 1.94 -9.46
CA TYR A 133 -18.31 1.04 -10.50
C TYR A 133 -16.81 1.27 -10.80
N LEU A 134 -16.39 2.54 -10.88
CA LEU A 134 -14.96 2.87 -11.07
C LEU A 134 -14.08 2.48 -9.88
N LEU A 135 -14.61 2.43 -8.66
CA LEU A 135 -13.87 2.05 -7.46
C LEU A 135 -13.81 0.53 -7.25
N TYR A 136 -14.90 -0.18 -7.51
CA TYR A 136 -14.99 -1.60 -7.19
C TYR A 136 -14.84 -2.53 -8.40
N GLY A 137 -14.82 -2.00 -9.62
CA GLY A 137 -14.77 -2.81 -10.85
C GLY A 137 -16.03 -3.64 -11.12
N THR A 138 -17.05 -3.54 -10.27
CA THR A 138 -18.32 -4.26 -10.35
C THR A 138 -19.47 -3.41 -9.85
N LEU A 139 -20.69 -3.75 -10.28
CA LEU A 139 -21.95 -3.20 -9.75
C LEU A 139 -22.57 -4.08 -8.66
N ASP A 140 -21.97 -5.20 -8.35
CA ASP A 140 -22.46 -6.11 -7.32
C ASP A 140 -22.50 -5.43 -5.96
N GLU A 141 -23.42 -5.92 -5.11
CA GLU A 141 -23.58 -5.41 -3.75
C GLU A 141 -22.33 -5.72 -2.92
N GLN A 142 -21.72 -4.70 -2.33
CA GLN A 142 -20.50 -4.85 -1.57
C GLN A 142 -20.75 -5.55 -0.23
N LYS A 143 -19.79 -6.37 0.19
CA LYS A 143 -19.83 -7.04 1.49
C LYS A 143 -19.86 -5.99 2.61
N THR A 144 -20.81 -6.16 3.56
CA THR A 144 -20.92 -5.29 4.73
C THR A 144 -20.65 -6.05 6.03
N TYR A 145 -20.09 -5.32 6.99
CA TYR A 145 -19.88 -5.77 8.37
C TYR A 145 -20.82 -5.01 9.29
N ILE A 146 -21.42 -5.71 10.26
CA ILE A 146 -22.24 -5.10 11.29
C ILE A 146 -21.38 -4.89 12.53
N THR A 147 -21.23 -3.64 12.95
CA THR A 147 -20.35 -3.26 14.07
C THR A 147 -20.86 -3.81 15.40
N LYS A 148 -19.92 -4.16 16.29
CA LYS A 148 -20.18 -4.53 17.68
C LYS A 148 -19.83 -3.36 18.61
N VAL A 149 -20.25 -3.47 19.87
CA VAL A 149 -19.95 -2.46 20.89
C VAL A 149 -18.42 -2.31 21.07
N GLY A 150 -17.93 -1.08 21.00
CA GLY A 150 -16.51 -0.75 21.25
C GLY A 150 -15.57 -0.99 20.08
N GLU A 151 -16.08 -1.30 18.88
CA GLU A 151 -15.27 -1.40 17.67
C GLU A 151 -15.03 -0.03 17.02
N ASN A 152 -13.91 0.09 16.35
CA ASN A 152 -13.56 1.19 15.45
C ASN A 152 -13.14 0.60 14.08
N LEU A 153 -12.87 1.46 13.09
CA LEU A 153 -12.49 0.97 11.77
C LEU A 153 -11.15 0.22 11.78
N ASP A 154 -10.20 0.56 12.66
CA ASP A 154 -8.94 -0.16 12.77
C ASP A 154 -9.20 -1.62 13.18
N ALA A 155 -10.05 -1.84 14.20
CA ALA A 155 -10.41 -3.18 14.66
C ALA A 155 -11.20 -3.96 13.59
N ILE A 156 -12.09 -3.30 12.85
CA ILE A 156 -12.84 -3.92 11.75
C ILE A 156 -11.93 -4.28 10.58
N ALA A 157 -10.97 -3.41 10.23
CA ALA A 157 -9.98 -3.69 9.20
C ALA A 157 -9.14 -4.91 9.58
N ASP A 158 -8.64 -4.98 10.81
CA ASP A 158 -7.85 -6.11 11.30
C ASP A 158 -8.66 -7.42 11.31
N ALA A 159 -9.90 -7.37 11.78
CA ALA A 159 -10.79 -8.55 11.83
C ALA A 159 -11.16 -9.09 10.43
N ASN A 160 -11.14 -8.24 9.41
CA ASN A 160 -11.44 -8.62 8.02
C ASN A 160 -10.18 -8.74 7.14
N ASN A 161 -8.98 -8.61 7.69
CA ASN A 161 -7.70 -8.58 6.97
C ASN A 161 -7.64 -7.52 5.85
N LEU A 162 -8.25 -6.35 6.09
CA LEU A 162 -8.28 -5.24 5.15
C LEU A 162 -7.21 -4.20 5.48
N ASN A 163 -6.79 -3.47 4.47
CA ASN A 163 -6.03 -2.24 4.67
C ASN A 163 -6.97 -1.16 5.22
N ILE A 164 -6.53 -0.41 6.25
CA ILE A 164 -7.35 0.63 6.86
C ILE A 164 -7.64 1.78 5.88
N GLU A 165 -6.70 2.10 5.01
CA GLU A 165 -6.86 3.11 3.97
C GLU A 165 -7.97 2.71 2.99
N GLU A 166 -7.99 1.46 2.53
CA GLU A 166 -9.08 0.93 1.67
C GLU A 166 -10.42 0.95 2.39
N LEU A 167 -10.46 0.51 3.65
CA LEU A 167 -11.69 0.53 4.44
C LEU A 167 -12.24 1.95 4.60
N MET A 168 -11.38 2.93 4.82
CA MET A 168 -11.79 4.34 4.90
C MET A 168 -12.25 4.89 3.55
N ILE A 169 -11.63 4.49 2.44
CA ILE A 169 -12.07 4.84 1.08
C ILE A 169 -13.45 4.27 0.79
N ALA A 170 -13.69 3.02 1.21
CA ALA A 170 -14.98 2.35 1.07
C ALA A 170 -16.08 2.97 1.97
N ASN A 171 -15.68 3.73 2.98
CA ASN A 171 -16.55 4.34 4.00
C ASN A 171 -16.23 5.83 4.20
N PRO A 172 -16.43 6.69 3.21
CA PRO A 172 -15.99 8.10 3.21
C PRO A 172 -16.70 8.98 4.23
N GLN A 173 -17.75 8.47 4.89
CA GLN A 173 -18.42 9.14 6.00
C GLN A 173 -17.55 9.24 7.26
N TYR A 174 -16.53 8.38 7.38
CA TYR A 174 -15.60 8.41 8.50
C TYR A 174 -14.33 9.18 8.13
N THR A 175 -13.91 10.09 8.99
CA THR A 175 -12.71 10.92 8.79
C THR A 175 -11.51 10.45 9.59
N LYS A 176 -11.71 9.50 10.53
CA LYS A 176 -10.68 8.90 11.38
C LYS A 176 -11.00 7.44 11.61
N SER A 177 -9.98 6.60 11.62
CA SER A 177 -10.12 5.16 11.81
C SER A 177 -10.40 4.75 13.26
N ASN A 178 -9.90 5.52 14.23
CA ASN A 178 -9.92 5.21 15.66
C ASN A 178 -11.19 5.69 16.39
N VAL A 179 -12.19 6.23 15.68
CA VAL A 179 -13.47 6.64 16.28
C VAL A 179 -14.28 5.39 16.60
N LEU A 180 -14.79 5.30 17.83
CA LEU A 180 -15.70 4.23 18.23
C LEU A 180 -17.01 4.35 17.47
N LEU A 181 -17.46 3.24 16.87
CA LEU A 181 -18.68 3.14 16.11
C LEU A 181 -19.84 2.66 16.97
N ALA A 182 -21.06 3.05 16.61
CA ALA A 182 -22.26 2.54 17.26
C ALA A 182 -22.47 1.06 16.92
N ALA A 183 -22.92 0.27 17.88
CA ALA A 183 -23.26 -1.12 17.60
C ALA A 183 -24.43 -1.23 16.62
N GLY A 184 -24.33 -2.15 15.67
CA GLY A 184 -25.33 -2.36 14.63
C GLY A 184 -25.18 -1.44 13.40
N GLU A 185 -24.15 -0.60 13.36
CA GLU A 185 -23.82 0.24 12.20
C GLU A 185 -23.27 -0.62 11.07
N LYS A 186 -23.64 -0.31 9.82
CA LYS A 186 -23.14 -1.03 8.64
C LYS A 186 -21.87 -0.37 8.11
N VAL A 187 -20.79 -1.13 8.08
CA VAL A 187 -19.51 -0.74 7.50
C VAL A 187 -19.29 -1.56 6.23
N ASN A 188 -18.97 -0.89 5.12
CA ASN A 188 -18.60 -1.56 3.88
C ASN A 188 -17.19 -2.17 4.01
N VAL A 189 -17.08 -3.48 3.84
CA VAL A 189 -15.83 -4.25 3.87
C VAL A 189 -15.55 -4.91 2.53
N GLY A 190 -16.13 -4.40 1.45
CA GLY A 190 -15.82 -4.83 0.08
C GLY A 190 -14.40 -4.43 -0.32
N LEU A 191 -13.71 -5.31 -1.04
CA LEU A 191 -12.40 -5.00 -1.58
C LEU A 191 -12.51 -3.99 -2.73
N ILE A 192 -11.67 -2.96 -2.70
CA ILE A 192 -11.59 -1.98 -3.78
C ILE A 192 -10.72 -2.54 -4.90
N SER A 193 -11.24 -2.53 -6.13
CA SER A 193 -10.53 -2.96 -7.34
C SER A 193 -10.73 -1.91 -8.45
N PRO A 194 -10.01 -0.77 -8.38
CA PRO A 194 -10.32 0.39 -9.21
C PRO A 194 -10.11 0.14 -10.69
N LEU A 195 -11.10 0.49 -11.51
CA LEU A 195 -10.98 0.53 -12.96
C LEU A 195 -10.02 1.63 -13.42
N VAL A 196 -9.88 2.71 -12.65
CA VAL A 196 -8.97 3.82 -12.96
C VAL A 196 -7.96 4.02 -11.85
N SER A 197 -6.72 4.35 -12.22
CA SER A 197 -5.63 4.60 -11.29
C SER A 197 -5.54 6.09 -11.00
N VAL A 198 -5.96 6.49 -9.82
CA VAL A 198 -5.83 7.88 -9.33
C VAL A 198 -4.41 8.12 -8.87
N VAL A 199 -3.69 8.96 -9.59
CA VAL A 199 -2.31 9.34 -9.25
C VAL A 199 -2.28 10.76 -8.73
N TYR A 200 -1.64 10.96 -7.58
CA TYR A 200 -1.33 12.31 -7.12
C TYR A 200 0.07 12.40 -6.53
N LYS A 201 0.70 13.57 -6.73
CA LYS A 201 2.00 13.89 -6.17
C LYS A 201 1.84 14.93 -5.08
N LYS A 202 2.53 14.70 -3.97
CA LYS A 202 2.46 15.54 -2.78
C LYS A 202 3.87 15.88 -2.31
N THR A 203 4.14 17.14 -2.03
CA THR A 203 5.31 17.56 -1.25
C THR A 203 4.90 17.70 0.21
N GLU A 204 5.66 17.07 1.10
CA GLU A 204 5.45 17.13 2.55
C GLU A 204 6.73 17.59 3.24
N VAL A 205 6.60 18.52 4.16
CA VAL A 205 7.67 18.98 5.07
C VAL A 205 7.32 18.57 6.48
N LYS A 206 8.18 17.79 7.12
CA LYS A 206 7.96 17.33 8.49
C LYS A 206 9.27 17.23 9.27
N ASP A 207 9.14 17.33 10.58
CA ASP A 207 10.24 17.14 11.52
C ASP A 207 10.33 15.66 11.91
N ILE A 208 11.53 15.11 11.86
CA ILE A 208 11.85 13.75 12.29
C ILE A 208 12.85 13.78 13.44
N GLU A 209 12.64 12.90 14.39
CA GLU A 209 13.54 12.74 15.51
C GLU A 209 14.81 11.99 15.09
N VAL A 210 15.97 12.48 15.52
CA VAL A 210 17.27 11.83 15.32
C VAL A 210 17.74 11.31 16.66
N GLN A 211 17.81 9.98 16.76
CA GLN A 211 18.26 9.33 18.00
C GLN A 211 19.71 9.70 18.32
N TYR A 212 19.99 9.99 19.59
CA TYR A 212 21.35 10.13 20.08
C TYR A 212 22.07 8.77 20.08
N LYS A 213 23.39 8.80 20.09
CA LYS A 213 24.24 7.61 20.23
C LYS A 213 24.77 7.55 21.65
N THR A 214 24.90 6.33 22.21
CA THR A 214 25.59 6.10 23.48
C THR A 214 27.06 5.78 23.21
N THR A 215 27.95 6.56 23.81
CA THR A 215 29.40 6.33 23.79
C THR A 215 29.84 5.83 25.15
N TYR A 216 30.67 4.80 25.17
CA TYR A 216 31.18 4.24 26.40
C TYR A 216 32.64 4.67 26.63
N ILE A 217 32.92 5.12 27.86
CA ILE A 217 34.29 5.39 28.36
C ILE A 217 34.62 4.25 29.32
N ASP A 218 35.67 3.48 28.98
CA ASP A 218 36.08 2.33 29.75
C ASP A 218 36.97 2.76 30.92
N ASP A 219 36.57 2.43 32.17
CA ASP A 219 37.37 2.66 33.39
C ASP A 219 37.98 1.33 33.86
N LYS A 220 39.30 1.21 33.74
CA LYS A 220 40.08 0.03 34.13
C LYS A 220 40.12 -0.24 35.63
N ASN A 221 39.77 0.75 36.43
CA ASN A 221 39.81 0.66 37.88
C ASN A 221 38.47 0.25 38.48
N ARG A 222 37.37 0.27 37.69
CA ARG A 222 36.02 -0.11 38.10
C ARG A 222 35.65 -1.49 37.57
N TYR A 223 34.90 -2.23 38.40
CA TYR A 223 34.37 -3.53 38.00
C TYR A 223 33.29 -3.42 36.90
N THR A 224 33.02 -4.49 36.21
CA THR A 224 32.11 -4.54 35.04
C THR A 224 30.63 -4.24 35.36
N ASP A 225 30.24 -4.23 36.63
CA ASP A 225 28.92 -3.81 37.13
C ASP A 225 28.78 -2.29 37.26
N TYR A 226 29.90 -1.54 37.25
CA TYR A 226 29.87 -0.10 37.33
C TYR A 226 29.45 0.55 36.02
N LYS A 227 28.37 1.33 36.05
CA LYS A 227 27.92 2.18 34.95
C LYS A 227 27.47 3.54 35.51
N GLN A 228 27.96 4.62 34.94
CA GLN A 228 27.59 5.98 35.30
C GLN A 228 27.36 6.78 34.02
N VAL A 229 26.16 7.33 33.85
CA VAL A 229 25.87 8.30 32.79
C VAL A 229 26.55 9.62 33.16
N THR A 230 27.54 10.04 32.39
CA THR A 230 28.27 11.30 32.58
C THR A 230 27.72 12.43 31.74
N THR A 231 27.11 12.11 30.62
CA THR A 231 26.34 13.04 29.76
C THR A 231 25.05 12.37 29.38
N GLN A 232 23.92 13.02 29.72
CA GLN A 232 22.60 12.54 29.35
C GLN A 232 22.38 12.73 27.85
N GLY A 233 21.98 11.67 27.15
CA GLY A 233 21.59 11.72 25.73
C GLY A 233 20.34 12.56 25.51
N GLN A 234 20.31 13.30 24.42
CA GLN A 234 19.12 14.02 23.95
C GLN A 234 18.97 13.81 22.44
N ASN A 235 17.77 13.47 22.01
CA ASN A 235 17.49 13.35 20.59
C ASN A 235 17.58 14.69 19.87
N GLY A 236 18.08 14.65 18.66
CA GLY A 236 18.07 15.76 17.72
C GLY A 236 16.78 15.81 16.92
N VAL A 237 16.64 16.82 16.09
CA VAL A 237 15.51 17.00 15.17
C VAL A 237 16.05 17.38 13.80
N LYS A 238 15.61 16.68 12.77
CA LYS A 238 15.85 17.07 11.38
C LYS A 238 14.52 17.36 10.70
N ARG A 239 14.49 18.42 9.91
CA ARG A 239 13.40 18.71 8.99
C ARG A 239 13.70 18.09 7.66
N ILE A 240 12.76 17.30 7.14
CA ILE A 240 12.85 16.71 5.80
C ILE A 240 11.74 17.25 4.92
N THR A 241 12.12 17.53 3.66
CA THR A 241 11.16 17.73 2.57
C THR A 241 11.14 16.45 1.75
N GLN A 242 9.98 15.88 1.57
CA GLN A 242 9.81 14.67 0.79
C GLN A 242 8.77 14.86 -0.30
N ASP A 243 9.07 14.34 -1.48
CA ASP A 243 8.16 14.28 -2.62
C ASP A 243 7.61 12.86 -2.73
N ILE A 244 6.30 12.74 -2.65
CA ILE A 244 5.60 11.47 -2.54
C ILE A 244 4.66 11.35 -3.75
N LYS A 245 4.77 10.24 -4.50
CA LYS A 245 3.78 9.84 -5.50
C LYS A 245 2.86 8.80 -4.88
N TYR A 246 1.57 9.04 -4.95
CA TYR A 246 0.54 8.10 -4.57
C TYR A 246 -0.15 7.54 -5.81
N VAL A 247 -0.52 6.27 -5.76
CA VAL A 247 -1.41 5.61 -6.73
C VAL A 247 -2.51 4.92 -5.93
N ASN A 248 -3.75 5.29 -6.17
CA ASN A 248 -4.91 4.77 -5.46
C ASN A 248 -4.76 4.84 -3.91
N GLY A 249 -4.23 5.96 -3.41
CA GLY A 249 -4.01 6.20 -1.98
C GLY A 249 -2.75 5.56 -1.39
N GLU A 250 -2.10 4.64 -2.09
CA GLU A 250 -0.85 4.03 -1.64
C GLU A 250 0.39 4.80 -2.09
N ILE A 251 1.42 4.81 -1.25
CA ILE A 251 2.71 5.41 -1.60
C ILE A 251 3.38 4.54 -2.67
N ASN A 252 3.45 5.08 -3.87
CA ASN A 252 4.13 4.47 -5.00
C ASN A 252 5.64 4.76 -5.00
N SER A 253 6.01 6.02 -4.71
CA SER A 253 7.40 6.43 -4.54
C SER A 253 7.53 7.57 -3.54
N LEU A 254 8.65 7.60 -2.83
CA LEU A 254 9.00 8.63 -1.86
C LEU A 254 10.47 9.02 -2.05
N VAL A 255 10.71 10.31 -2.25
CA VAL A 255 12.05 10.89 -2.41
C VAL A 255 12.22 12.00 -1.39
N ILE A 256 13.26 11.91 -0.56
CA ILE A 256 13.65 13.03 0.31
C ILE A 256 14.47 13.99 -0.53
N SER A 257 13.89 15.15 -0.86
CA SER A 257 14.51 16.18 -1.71
C SER A 257 15.37 17.17 -0.91
N LYS A 258 15.07 17.35 0.39
CA LYS A 258 15.85 18.24 1.27
C LYS A 258 15.88 17.70 2.70
N THR A 259 17.01 17.92 3.38
CA THR A 259 17.17 17.63 4.81
C THR A 259 17.88 18.79 5.48
N GLU A 260 17.32 19.32 6.55
CA GLU A 260 17.88 20.39 7.38
C GLU A 260 17.99 19.92 8.83
N THR A 261 19.11 20.18 9.48
CA THR A 261 19.24 19.92 10.91
C THR A 261 18.67 21.10 11.69
N ILE A 262 17.60 20.84 12.45
CA ILE A 262 16.97 21.84 13.34
C ILE A 262 17.65 21.82 14.71
N LYS A 263 17.98 20.62 15.19
CA LYS A 263 18.68 20.41 16.47
C LYS A 263 19.57 19.18 16.34
N ASP A 264 20.86 19.34 16.66
CA ASP A 264 21.77 18.20 16.71
C ASP A 264 21.48 17.32 17.95
N PRO A 265 21.63 16.00 17.83
CA PRO A 265 21.51 15.10 18.97
C PRO A 265 22.71 15.30 19.91
N VAL A 266 22.46 15.30 21.21
CA VAL A 266 23.50 15.21 22.22
C VAL A 266 23.75 13.75 22.55
N ASN A 267 24.91 13.22 22.23
CA ASN A 267 25.22 11.82 22.50
C ASN A 267 25.32 11.56 24.01
N GLU A 268 24.78 10.45 24.45
CA GLU A 268 24.96 9.95 25.80
C GLU A 268 26.39 9.46 25.98
N VAL A 269 27.01 9.82 27.12
CA VAL A 269 28.30 9.29 27.52
C VAL A 269 28.14 8.49 28.79
N VAL A 270 28.52 7.23 28.74
CA VAL A 270 28.45 6.29 29.89
C VAL A 270 29.85 5.81 30.23
N THR A 271 30.33 6.15 31.42
CA THR A 271 31.53 5.52 31.99
C THR A 271 31.16 4.12 32.49
N ARG A 272 31.87 3.10 32.01
CA ARG A 272 31.69 1.71 32.46
C ARG A 272 32.97 1.11 32.95
N GLY A 273 32.89 0.33 34.03
CA GLY A 273 34.01 -0.45 34.51
C GLY A 273 34.34 -1.60 33.58
N ILE A 274 35.62 -1.89 33.36
CA ILE A 274 36.11 -3.04 32.58
C ILE A 274 36.98 -3.99 33.39
N LYS A 275 37.15 -3.75 34.69
CA LYS A 275 37.88 -4.67 35.56
C LYS A 275 37.06 -5.92 35.81
N LYS A 276 37.55 -7.07 35.33
CA LYS A 276 36.89 -8.35 35.54
C LYS A 276 37.00 -8.79 36.98
N SER A 277 35.90 -9.09 37.66
CA SER A 277 35.92 -9.90 38.87
C SER A 277 36.22 -11.37 38.50
N ALA A 278 36.91 -12.10 39.34
CA ALA A 278 37.37 -13.47 39.07
C ALA A 278 36.24 -14.51 39.08
N SER A 279 35.05 -14.19 38.60
CA SER A 279 33.96 -15.16 38.42
C SER A 279 33.21 -14.93 37.10
N SER A 280 33.29 -15.92 36.29
CA SER A 280 32.62 -16.28 35.07
C SER A 280 31.23 -15.66 34.75
N GLY A 281 31.00 -15.31 33.48
CA GLY A 281 29.67 -15.34 32.90
C GLY A 281 29.46 -14.32 31.79
N SER A 282 29.32 -14.82 30.60
CA SER A 282 28.67 -14.32 29.37
C SER A 282 28.34 -12.83 29.24
N GLU A 283 28.92 -12.24 28.22
CA GLU A 283 28.60 -10.90 27.71
C GLU A 283 27.27 -10.93 26.94
N PHE A 284 26.34 -10.07 27.32
CA PHE A 284 25.16 -9.73 26.51
C PHE A 284 25.30 -8.33 25.96
N TYR A 285 25.33 -8.23 24.64
CA TYR A 285 25.17 -6.96 23.92
C TYR A 285 23.66 -6.68 23.72
N HIS A 286 23.20 -5.53 24.17
CA HIS A 286 21.85 -5.05 23.86
C HIS A 286 21.90 -4.07 22.69
N SER A 287 21.23 -4.41 21.59
CA SER A 287 20.88 -3.49 20.50
C SER A 287 19.45 -2.99 20.70
N PRO A 288 19.14 -1.71 20.53
CA PRO A 288 17.79 -1.21 20.67
C PRO A 288 16.98 -1.49 19.38
N GLN A 289 15.74 -1.92 19.57
CA GLN A 289 14.69 -2.18 18.57
C GLN A 289 14.79 -3.51 17.78
N GLY A 290 14.68 -4.58 18.48
CA GLY A 290 14.27 -5.89 18.02
C GLY A 290 13.83 -6.69 19.21
N ASN A 291 12.93 -7.61 19.06
CA ASN A 291 12.87 -8.76 19.92
C ASN A 291 14.31 -9.29 20.00
N SER A 292 14.81 -9.73 21.15
CA SER A 292 16.25 -10.04 21.41
C SER A 292 16.99 -10.83 20.31
N ASP A 293 16.26 -11.42 19.36
CA ASP A 293 16.76 -12.32 18.35
C ASP A 293 16.80 -11.74 16.91
N TRP A 294 16.10 -10.62 16.63
CA TRP A 294 15.92 -10.08 15.29
C TRP A 294 16.33 -8.60 15.21
N SER A 295 17.05 -8.22 14.14
CA SER A 295 17.49 -6.83 13.89
C SER A 295 16.74 -6.23 12.71
N TRP A 296 16.51 -4.92 12.74
CA TRP A 296 15.88 -4.20 11.64
C TRP A 296 16.77 -4.20 10.37
N PRO A 297 16.20 -4.43 9.17
CA PRO A 297 17.01 -4.68 7.96
C PRO A 297 17.58 -3.44 7.27
N THR A 298 17.20 -2.23 7.68
CA THR A 298 17.57 -0.98 6.99
C THR A 298 18.18 0.04 7.94
N ILE A 299 18.79 1.09 7.38
CA ILE A 299 19.25 2.27 8.12
C ILE A 299 18.11 3.29 8.29
N SER A 300 18.27 4.24 9.22
CA SER A 300 17.42 5.43 9.35
C SER A 300 17.88 6.55 8.40
N PRO A 301 16.97 7.43 7.95
CA PRO A 301 15.53 7.38 8.17
C PRO A 301 14.84 6.33 7.30
N PHE A 302 13.77 5.73 7.79
CA PHE A 302 12.93 4.82 7.01
C PHE A 302 11.45 5.06 7.30
N VAL A 303 10.60 4.60 6.38
CA VAL A 303 9.14 4.60 6.50
C VAL A 303 8.62 3.26 6.01
N ILE A 304 7.69 2.65 6.73
CA ILE A 304 6.92 1.51 6.23
C ILE A 304 5.85 2.08 5.32
N THR A 305 6.03 1.91 4.02
CA THR A 305 5.13 2.44 2.99
C THR A 305 3.98 1.50 2.69
N SER A 306 4.11 0.22 3.02
CA SER A 306 3.04 -0.75 2.91
C SER A 306 3.19 -1.87 3.94
N ARG A 307 2.06 -2.30 4.52
CA ARG A 307 2.00 -3.33 5.56
C ARG A 307 1.58 -4.68 4.99
N PHE A 308 1.73 -5.74 5.79
CA PHE A 308 1.23 -7.08 5.53
C PHE A 308 -0.29 -7.11 5.67
N LYS A 309 -1.03 -6.87 4.58
CA LYS A 309 -2.50 -6.89 4.55
C LYS A 309 -3.02 -7.23 3.16
N TRP A 310 -4.28 -7.65 3.08
CA TRP A 310 -4.98 -7.71 1.81
C TRP A 310 -5.13 -6.31 1.22
N ARG A 311 -4.78 -6.17 -0.06
CA ARG A 311 -4.91 -4.91 -0.81
C ARG A 311 -5.14 -5.21 -2.29
N TRP A 312 -6.07 -4.51 -2.92
CA TRP A 312 -6.36 -4.59 -4.36
C TRP A 312 -6.53 -6.04 -4.86
N GLY A 313 -7.28 -6.88 -4.09
CA GLY A 313 -7.53 -8.29 -4.41
C GLY A 313 -6.37 -9.26 -4.13
N LYS A 314 -5.23 -8.81 -3.55
CA LYS A 314 -4.07 -9.65 -3.28
C LYS A 314 -3.54 -9.49 -1.85
N GLN A 315 -3.03 -10.59 -1.30
CA GLN A 315 -2.29 -10.54 -0.04
C GLN A 315 -0.88 -9.97 -0.29
N HIS A 316 -0.56 -8.85 0.35
CA HIS A 316 0.82 -8.38 0.46
C HIS A 316 1.57 -9.24 1.48
N GLN A 317 2.52 -10.06 1.02
CA GLN A 317 3.18 -11.10 1.83
C GLN A 317 4.44 -10.59 2.56
N GLY A 318 4.47 -9.31 2.91
CA GLY A 318 5.59 -8.67 3.59
C GLY A 318 5.28 -7.25 4.01
N ILE A 319 6.31 -6.49 4.29
CA ILE A 319 6.25 -5.03 4.48
C ILE A 319 7.17 -4.35 3.48
N ASP A 320 6.77 -3.20 2.97
CA ASP A 320 7.61 -2.37 2.12
C ASP A 320 8.22 -1.24 2.94
N ILE A 321 9.54 -1.12 2.88
CA ILE A 321 10.33 -0.16 3.66
C ILE A 321 11.05 0.77 2.70
N SER A 322 10.74 2.08 2.77
CA SER A 322 11.33 3.14 1.95
C SER A 322 12.00 4.22 2.81
N GLY A 323 12.46 5.28 2.16
CA GLY A 323 13.01 6.47 2.85
C GLY A 323 14.52 6.44 3.07
N CYS A 324 15.14 5.27 2.97
CA CYS A 324 16.60 5.14 3.11
C CYS A 324 17.39 5.61 1.88
N GLY A 325 16.73 5.69 0.71
CA GLY A 325 17.35 6.06 -0.58
C GLY A 325 17.87 4.88 -1.40
N TYR A 326 18.06 5.12 -2.70
CA TYR A 326 18.56 4.12 -3.64
C TYR A 326 20.00 3.70 -3.29
N ARG A 327 20.27 2.38 -3.32
CA ARG A 327 21.52 1.72 -2.92
C ARG A 327 21.88 1.84 -1.43
N SER A 328 20.94 2.20 -0.57
CA SER A 328 21.14 2.08 0.88
C SER A 328 21.40 0.63 1.29
N PRO A 329 22.23 0.39 2.33
CA PRO A 329 22.56 -0.95 2.76
C PRO A 329 21.35 -1.67 3.34
N ILE A 330 21.24 -2.96 3.01
CA ILE A 330 20.27 -3.89 3.59
C ILE A 330 21.03 -4.95 4.37
N TYR A 331 20.53 -5.28 5.55
CA TYR A 331 21.16 -6.17 6.51
C TYR A 331 20.31 -7.42 6.77
N ALA A 332 20.99 -8.54 7.07
CA ALA A 332 20.30 -9.75 7.53
C ALA A 332 19.66 -9.52 8.90
N VAL A 333 18.39 -9.84 9.02
CA VAL A 333 17.62 -9.63 10.27
C VAL A 333 18.00 -10.60 11.38
N GLN A 334 18.61 -11.76 11.04
CA GLN A 334 19.12 -12.77 11.97
C GLN A 334 20.22 -13.61 11.29
N ASP A 335 20.96 -14.41 12.09
CA ASP A 335 21.86 -15.45 11.59
C ASP A 335 21.11 -16.44 10.70
N GLY A 336 21.74 -16.93 9.65
CA GLY A 336 21.12 -17.89 8.75
C GLY A 336 21.98 -18.28 7.56
N THR A 337 21.41 -19.08 6.67
CA THR A 337 22.04 -19.49 5.42
C THR A 337 21.23 -18.99 4.23
N VAL A 338 21.87 -18.35 3.29
CA VAL A 338 21.26 -17.94 2.02
C VAL A 338 20.93 -19.19 1.22
N TYR A 339 19.65 -19.55 1.14
CA TYR A 339 19.26 -20.77 0.45
C TYR A 339 18.81 -20.56 -0.99
N LYS A 340 18.48 -19.31 -1.37
CA LYS A 340 18.10 -18.95 -2.74
C LYS A 340 18.49 -17.51 -3.03
N VAL A 341 18.99 -17.28 -4.23
CA VAL A 341 19.27 -15.96 -4.78
C VAL A 341 18.68 -15.88 -6.17
N ASN A 342 17.94 -14.80 -6.46
CA ASN A 342 17.45 -14.51 -7.80
C ASN A 342 18.21 -13.31 -8.38
N TYR A 343 18.92 -13.54 -9.49
CA TYR A 343 19.67 -12.52 -10.23
C TYR A 343 18.91 -11.94 -11.43
N ASN A 344 17.67 -12.38 -11.67
CA ASN A 344 16.87 -11.89 -12.78
C ASN A 344 16.02 -10.69 -12.33
N SER A 345 16.43 -9.49 -12.74
CA SER A 345 15.74 -8.24 -12.42
C SER A 345 14.39 -8.07 -13.13
N SER A 346 14.06 -8.91 -14.11
CA SER A 346 12.79 -8.83 -14.87
C SER A 346 11.65 -9.67 -14.26
N LEU A 347 11.93 -10.49 -13.25
CA LEU A 347 10.89 -11.20 -12.52
C LEU A 347 10.15 -10.26 -11.55
N ASN A 348 8.94 -10.59 -11.16
CA ASN A 348 8.13 -9.76 -10.25
C ASN A 348 8.87 -9.36 -8.97
N GLU A 349 9.62 -10.30 -8.38
CA GLU A 349 10.44 -10.07 -7.17
C GLU A 349 11.72 -9.28 -7.42
N GLY A 350 12.11 -9.09 -8.69
CA GLY A 350 13.40 -8.47 -9.06
C GLY A 350 14.59 -9.24 -8.52
N LEU A 351 15.70 -8.55 -8.31
CA LEU A 351 16.85 -9.14 -7.58
C LEU A 351 16.42 -9.43 -6.15
N SER A 352 16.58 -10.68 -5.70
CA SER A 352 16.08 -11.07 -4.38
C SER A 352 16.96 -12.10 -3.68
N ILE A 353 16.89 -12.12 -2.34
CA ILE A 353 17.61 -13.01 -1.45
C ILE A 353 16.63 -13.69 -0.50
N TYR A 354 16.85 -14.97 -0.23
CA TYR A 354 16.09 -15.74 0.76
C TYR A 354 17.05 -16.36 1.75
N ILE A 355 16.82 -16.12 3.04
CA ILE A 355 17.66 -16.61 4.14
C ILE A 355 16.85 -17.56 5.01
N ASP A 356 17.34 -18.80 5.16
CA ASP A 356 16.82 -19.78 6.10
C ASP A 356 17.56 -19.62 7.44
N HIS A 357 16.82 -19.34 8.51
CA HIS A 357 17.39 -19.06 9.82
C HIS A 357 17.54 -20.33 10.71
N GLY A 358 17.22 -21.53 10.17
CA GLY A 358 17.38 -22.80 10.87
C GLY A 358 16.38 -23.05 11.99
N ASN A 359 15.54 -22.07 12.36
CA ASN A 359 14.52 -22.14 13.42
C ASN A 359 13.09 -22.27 12.86
N GLY A 360 12.99 -22.62 11.57
CA GLY A 360 11.73 -22.72 10.83
C GLY A 360 11.23 -21.39 10.27
N TYR A 361 11.98 -20.30 10.41
CA TYR A 361 11.71 -19.03 9.77
C TYR A 361 12.61 -18.82 8.54
N VAL A 362 12.03 -18.21 7.53
CA VAL A 362 12.72 -17.77 6.31
C VAL A 362 12.39 -16.31 6.10
N THR A 363 13.40 -15.50 5.76
CA THR A 363 13.19 -14.11 5.35
C THR A 363 13.51 -13.92 3.88
N GLN A 364 12.75 -13.04 3.25
CA GLN A 364 12.82 -12.69 1.84
C GLN A 364 13.11 -11.20 1.71
N TYR A 365 14.08 -10.84 0.86
CA TYR A 365 14.48 -9.47 0.56
C TYR A 365 14.37 -9.26 -0.93
N MET A 366 13.47 -8.37 -1.39
CA MET A 366 13.17 -8.19 -2.81
C MET A 366 13.46 -6.76 -3.29
N HIS A 367 13.34 -6.57 -4.60
CA HIS A 367 13.52 -5.30 -5.30
C HIS A 367 14.92 -4.68 -5.14
N LEU A 368 15.95 -5.51 -5.01
CA LEU A 368 17.31 -5.09 -4.70
C LEU A 368 17.98 -4.40 -5.90
N ALA A 369 18.92 -3.47 -5.63
CA ALA A 369 19.80 -2.87 -6.63
C ALA A 369 21.08 -3.69 -6.84
N ALA A 370 21.53 -4.38 -5.81
CA ALA A 370 22.70 -5.28 -5.87
C ALA A 370 22.62 -6.32 -4.75
N ILE A 371 23.11 -7.51 -5.04
CA ILE A 371 23.25 -8.63 -4.12
C ILE A 371 24.71 -8.76 -3.73
N LEU A 372 25.01 -8.87 -2.44
CA LEU A 372 26.37 -8.91 -1.89
C LEU A 372 26.74 -10.26 -1.28
N VAL A 373 25.84 -11.23 -1.35
CA VAL A 373 25.98 -12.60 -0.84
C VAL A 373 25.65 -13.60 -1.93
N LYS A 374 26.00 -14.85 -1.74
CA LYS A 374 25.72 -15.93 -2.68
C LYS A 374 24.96 -17.08 -2.02
N GLU A 375 24.30 -17.87 -2.82
CA GLU A 375 23.60 -19.07 -2.38
C GLU A 375 24.56 -20.04 -1.66
N GLY A 376 24.10 -20.62 -0.55
CA GLY A 376 24.89 -21.45 0.36
C GLY A 376 25.74 -20.67 1.38
N GLN A 377 25.81 -19.34 1.27
CA GLN A 377 26.58 -18.53 2.22
C GLN A 377 25.87 -18.43 3.57
N THR A 378 26.62 -18.68 4.65
CA THR A 378 26.16 -18.33 6.01
C THR A 378 26.35 -16.84 6.23
N VAL A 379 25.33 -16.20 6.80
CA VAL A 379 25.34 -14.78 7.16
C VAL A 379 25.03 -14.61 8.64
N LYS A 380 25.57 -13.54 9.20
CA LYS A 380 25.30 -13.13 10.58
C LYS A 380 24.24 -12.06 10.63
N ARG A 381 23.51 -11.99 11.73
CA ARG A 381 22.62 -10.86 12.04
C ARG A 381 23.38 -9.55 11.85
N GLU A 382 22.72 -8.56 11.25
CA GLU A 382 23.29 -7.25 10.91
C GLU A 382 24.42 -7.28 9.87
N GLN A 383 24.70 -8.45 9.27
CA GLN A 383 25.60 -8.49 8.13
C GLN A 383 24.94 -7.82 6.92
N LYS A 384 25.68 -6.92 6.25
CA LYS A 384 25.24 -6.32 5.00
C LYS A 384 25.15 -7.38 3.90
N ILE A 385 23.96 -7.56 3.34
CA ILE A 385 23.65 -8.62 2.36
C ILE A 385 23.30 -8.07 0.99
N ALA A 386 22.80 -6.82 0.91
CA ALA A 386 22.32 -6.23 -0.33
C ALA A 386 22.35 -4.70 -0.31
N LEU A 387 21.96 -4.11 -1.43
CA LEU A 387 21.64 -2.69 -1.58
C LEU A 387 20.18 -2.52 -2.02
N MET A 388 19.46 -1.59 -1.41
CA MET A 388 18.07 -1.25 -1.72
C MET A 388 17.92 -0.76 -3.16
N GLY A 389 16.88 -1.21 -3.84
CA GLY A 389 16.66 -0.89 -5.25
C GLY A 389 15.20 -0.68 -5.62
N SER A 390 14.91 -0.94 -6.90
CA SER A 390 13.58 -0.88 -7.50
C SER A 390 13.50 -1.87 -8.67
N SER A 391 14.14 -3.04 -8.56
CA SER A 391 14.13 -4.06 -9.60
C SER A 391 12.85 -4.90 -9.55
N GLY A 392 12.47 -5.50 -10.68
CA GLY A 392 11.25 -6.29 -10.81
C GLY A 392 9.99 -5.43 -10.88
N PHE A 393 8.87 -6.00 -10.45
CA PHE A 393 7.59 -5.27 -10.35
C PHE A 393 7.62 -4.36 -9.12
N SER A 394 8.26 -3.23 -9.26
CA SER A 394 8.46 -2.22 -8.21
C SER A 394 8.23 -0.83 -8.77
N THR A 395 7.43 -0.06 -8.07
CA THR A 395 7.02 1.30 -8.46
C THR A 395 7.93 2.40 -7.90
N GLY A 396 8.97 2.02 -7.15
CA GLY A 396 9.92 2.97 -6.57
C GLY A 396 10.94 2.29 -5.66
N THR A 397 11.90 3.07 -5.17
CA THR A 397 12.99 2.55 -4.30
C THR A 397 12.45 2.13 -2.94
N HIS A 398 12.44 0.81 -2.69
CA HIS A 398 12.07 0.23 -1.41
C HIS A 398 12.69 -1.16 -1.22
N LEU A 399 12.69 -1.66 0.01
CA LEU A 399 12.88 -3.05 0.36
C LEU A 399 11.51 -3.66 0.62
N HIS A 400 11.13 -4.69 -0.12
CA HIS A 400 10.09 -5.61 0.31
C HIS A 400 10.71 -6.68 1.22
N LEU A 401 10.26 -6.75 2.47
CA LEU A 401 10.68 -7.73 3.46
C LEU A 401 9.54 -8.71 3.75
N GLY A 402 9.69 -9.95 3.30
CA GLY A 402 8.80 -11.05 3.63
C GLY A 402 9.35 -11.88 4.80
N VAL A 403 8.45 -12.40 5.65
CA VAL A 403 8.74 -13.37 6.71
C VAL A 403 7.84 -14.57 6.52
N PHE A 404 8.42 -15.77 6.57
CA PHE A 404 7.69 -17.01 6.32
C PHE A 404 7.95 -18.05 7.41
N LYS A 405 6.94 -18.82 7.73
CA LYS A 405 7.10 -20.10 8.45
C LYS A 405 7.28 -21.20 7.40
N GLY A 406 8.47 -21.75 7.30
CA GLY A 406 8.88 -22.65 6.22
C GLY A 406 9.32 -21.90 4.95
N LYS A 407 9.80 -22.63 3.94
CA LYS A 407 10.33 -22.06 2.69
C LYS A 407 9.20 -21.61 1.77
N PRO A 408 9.17 -20.33 1.34
CA PRO A 408 8.26 -19.89 0.28
C PRO A 408 8.45 -20.75 -0.97
N TYR A 409 7.38 -20.96 -1.73
CA TYR A 409 7.29 -21.88 -2.88
C TYR A 409 7.43 -23.39 -2.56
N GLN A 410 7.57 -23.77 -1.27
CA GLN A 410 7.60 -25.16 -0.79
C GLN A 410 6.57 -25.36 0.34
N GLY A 411 5.45 -24.63 0.29
CA GLY A 411 4.40 -24.70 1.30
C GLY A 411 4.62 -23.79 2.53
N GLY A 412 5.62 -22.92 2.51
CA GLY A 412 5.83 -21.92 3.57
C GLY A 412 4.70 -20.88 3.60
N VAL A 413 4.28 -20.51 4.82
CA VAL A 413 3.20 -19.55 5.07
C VAL A 413 3.79 -18.20 5.39
N ALA A 414 3.34 -17.15 4.69
CA ALA A 414 3.73 -15.78 4.96
C ALA A 414 3.16 -15.31 6.29
N LEU A 415 3.97 -14.60 7.05
CA LEU A 415 3.64 -14.02 8.36
C LEU A 415 3.82 -12.51 8.30
N ASP A 416 3.01 -11.78 9.07
CA ASP A 416 3.22 -10.33 9.23
C ASP A 416 4.56 -10.06 9.93
N PRO A 417 5.52 -9.40 9.26
CA PRO A 417 6.82 -9.09 9.86
C PRO A 417 6.71 -8.25 11.13
N CYS A 418 5.73 -7.33 11.20
CA CYS A 418 5.53 -6.46 12.36
C CYS A 418 4.97 -7.22 13.57
N ALA A 419 4.18 -8.26 13.36
CA ALA A 419 3.61 -9.07 14.42
C ALA A 419 4.49 -10.26 14.80
N SER A 420 5.26 -10.83 13.84
CA SER A 420 6.00 -12.08 14.04
C SER A 420 7.42 -11.89 14.57
N ILE A 421 8.17 -10.91 14.06
CA ILE A 421 9.59 -10.71 14.41
C ILE A 421 9.94 -9.28 14.84
N PHE A 422 9.12 -8.30 14.49
CA PHE A 422 9.30 -6.89 14.90
C PHE A 422 8.09 -6.41 15.70
N LYS A 423 8.23 -5.22 16.31
CA LYS A 423 7.12 -4.49 16.90
C LYS A 423 7.02 -3.15 16.16
N CYS A 424 6.31 -3.11 15.03
CA CYS A 424 6.16 -1.91 14.21
C CYS A 424 4.64 -1.58 13.88
#